data_33dbf847aaf47435469f004196696277
#
_entry.id   33dbf847aaf47435469f004196696277
#
_cell.length_a   1.000
_cell.length_b   1.000
_cell.length_c   1.000
_cell.angle_alpha   90.00
_cell.angle_beta   90.00
_cell.angle_gamma   90.00
#
_symmetry.space_group_name_H-M   'P 1'
#
loop_
_entity.id
_entity.type
_entity.pdbx_description
1 polymer ?
#
loop_
_entity_poly.entity_id
_entity_poly.type
_entity_poly.pdbx_seq_one_letter_code
_entity_poly.pdbx_strand_id
1 'polypeptide(L)'
;MPILDYHCHINPQEIYEDRKFENITQVWLGGDHYKWRQMRSNGVDEKYITGDGTDREKFQAWAETMPKLIGNPLYHWSHLELRRYFGYEGYLNGDTADEVWNLCNAKLQEDSMTVRNLIKQSNVTLICTTDDPVDSLEWHKKLAEDT
;
A
#
# COMPACT_ATOMS: atom_id res chain seq x y z
N MET A 1 18.06 2.79 -13.08
CA MET A 1 17.65 1.78 -14.06
C MET A 1 16.13 1.65 -13.96
N PRO A 2 15.37 1.62 -15.05
CA PRO A 2 13.92 1.45 -14.98
C PRO A 2 13.55 0.04 -14.50
N ILE A 3 12.39 -0.06 -13.86
CA ILE A 3 11.85 -1.33 -13.37
C ILE A 3 10.85 -1.86 -14.40
N LEU A 4 11.01 -3.12 -14.77
CA LEU A 4 10.03 -3.89 -15.53
C LEU A 4 9.38 -4.86 -14.54
N ASP A 5 8.19 -4.52 -14.07
CA ASP A 5 7.44 -5.34 -13.13
C ASP A 5 6.62 -6.38 -13.90
N TYR A 6 7.21 -7.56 -14.05
CA TYR A 6 6.62 -8.66 -14.83
C TYR A 6 5.56 -9.45 -14.06
N HIS A 7 5.32 -9.14 -12.80
CA HIS A 7 4.27 -9.76 -11.97
C HIS A 7 3.90 -8.87 -10.81
N CYS A 8 2.68 -8.33 -10.81
CA CYS A 8 2.15 -7.55 -9.69
C CYS A 8 0.66 -7.81 -9.46
N HIS A 9 0.15 -7.32 -8.32
CA HIS A 9 -1.26 -7.42 -7.94
C HIS A 9 -1.94 -6.05 -7.87
N ILE A 10 -1.41 -5.05 -8.59
CA ILE A 10 -2.05 -3.73 -8.67
C ILE A 10 -3.35 -3.86 -9.46
N ASN A 11 -4.43 -3.28 -8.94
CA ASN A 11 -5.72 -3.28 -9.61
C ASN A 11 -5.68 -2.34 -10.85
N PRO A 12 -5.89 -2.86 -12.08
CA PRO A 12 -5.87 -2.04 -13.30
C PRO A 12 -6.94 -0.94 -13.31
N GLN A 13 -8.07 -1.12 -12.62
CA GLN A 13 -9.07 -0.08 -12.44
C GLN A 13 -8.50 1.13 -11.69
N GLU A 14 -7.76 0.90 -10.60
CA GLU A 14 -7.15 1.98 -9.81
C GLU A 14 -6.11 2.76 -10.62
N ILE A 15 -5.40 2.08 -11.56
CA ILE A 15 -4.48 2.74 -12.50
C ILE A 15 -5.26 3.59 -13.50
N TYR A 16 -6.36 3.07 -14.06
CA TYR A 16 -7.18 3.80 -15.04
C TYR A 16 -7.82 5.04 -14.42
N GLU A 17 -8.44 4.88 -13.25
CA GLU A 17 -9.10 5.96 -12.52
C GLU A 17 -8.12 6.95 -11.87
N ASP A 18 -6.82 6.62 -11.88
CA ASP A 18 -5.75 7.36 -11.21
C ASP A 18 -6.09 7.65 -9.75
N ARG A 19 -6.50 6.60 -9.04
CA ARG A 19 -7.06 6.67 -7.68
C ARG A 19 -6.16 7.46 -6.74
N LYS A 20 -6.80 8.28 -5.90
CA LYS A 20 -6.18 8.94 -4.76
C LYS A 20 -6.67 8.27 -3.47
N PHE A 21 -5.76 7.95 -2.56
CA PHE A 21 -6.10 7.27 -1.30
C PHE A 21 -6.42 8.30 -0.21
N GLU A 22 -7.42 8.01 0.62
CA GLU A 22 -7.79 8.89 1.72
C GLU A 22 -6.81 8.80 2.89
N ASN A 23 -6.24 7.61 3.10
CA ASN A 23 -5.32 7.34 4.21
C ASN A 23 -4.37 6.18 3.92
N ILE A 24 -3.34 6.05 4.76
CA ILE A 24 -2.29 5.03 4.62
C ILE A 24 -2.80 3.60 4.84
N THR A 25 -3.88 3.40 5.59
CA THR A 25 -4.49 2.08 5.77
C THR A 25 -5.02 1.54 4.45
N GLN A 26 -5.68 2.39 3.65
CA GLN A 26 -6.17 1.99 2.33
C GLN A 26 -5.02 1.58 1.40
N VAL A 27 -3.87 2.26 1.49
CA VAL A 27 -2.68 1.91 0.70
C VAL A 27 -2.08 0.58 1.16
N TRP A 28 -1.92 0.39 2.47
CA TRP A 28 -1.15 -0.73 3.01
C TRP A 28 -1.98 -1.97 3.35
N LEU A 29 -3.20 -1.77 3.80
CA LEU A 29 -4.05 -2.86 4.32
C LEU A 29 -5.30 -3.09 3.45
N GLY A 30 -5.49 -2.32 2.40
CA GLY A 30 -6.67 -2.45 1.53
C GLY A 30 -6.74 -3.78 0.76
N GLY A 31 -5.58 -4.38 0.44
CA GLY A 31 -5.51 -5.62 -0.34
C GLY A 31 -4.30 -6.51 -0.03
N ASP A 32 -3.40 -6.09 0.86
CA ASP A 32 -2.16 -6.82 1.14
C ASP A 32 -2.38 -7.96 2.14
N HIS A 33 -2.69 -9.15 1.61
CA HIS A 33 -2.88 -10.35 2.42
C HIS A 33 -1.60 -10.84 3.12
N TYR A 34 -0.41 -10.40 2.73
CA TYR A 34 0.83 -10.70 3.45
C TYR A 34 0.90 -9.92 4.77
N LYS A 35 0.54 -8.63 4.76
CA LYS A 35 0.43 -7.83 5.98
C LYS A 35 -0.64 -8.39 6.90
N TRP A 36 -1.83 -8.73 6.38
CA TRP A 36 -2.90 -9.37 7.16
C TRP A 36 -2.44 -10.66 7.84
N ARG A 37 -1.66 -11.49 7.13
CA ARG A 37 -1.10 -12.73 7.69
C ARG A 37 -0.19 -12.45 8.86
N GLN A 38 0.67 -11.44 8.77
CA GLN A 38 1.56 -11.08 9.87
C GLN A 38 0.78 -10.57 11.09
N MET A 39 -0.25 -9.77 10.88
CA MET A 39 -1.13 -9.32 11.96
C MET A 39 -1.80 -10.50 12.65
N ARG A 40 -2.36 -11.44 11.91
CA ARG A 40 -2.95 -12.69 12.45
C ARG A 40 -1.94 -13.52 13.22
N SER A 41 -0.73 -13.68 12.69
CA SER A 41 0.34 -14.43 13.36
C SER A 41 0.79 -13.78 14.68
N ASN A 42 0.56 -12.49 14.84
CA ASN A 42 0.81 -11.74 16.06
C ASN A 42 -0.40 -11.67 17.00
N GLY A 43 -1.50 -12.37 16.71
CA GLY A 43 -2.69 -12.45 17.55
C GLY A 43 -3.57 -11.20 17.51
N VAL A 44 -3.46 -10.39 16.46
CA VAL A 44 -4.37 -9.25 16.23
C VAL A 44 -5.77 -9.77 15.92
N ASP A 45 -6.79 -9.20 16.56
CA ASP A 45 -8.19 -9.55 16.32
C ASP A 45 -8.57 -9.20 14.86
N GLU A 46 -9.35 -10.07 14.22
CA GLU A 46 -9.78 -9.91 12.82
C GLU A 46 -10.54 -8.61 12.56
N LYS A 47 -11.20 -8.06 13.60
CA LYS A 47 -11.84 -6.74 13.56
C LYS A 47 -10.87 -5.67 13.04
N TYR A 48 -9.61 -5.73 13.46
CA TYR A 48 -8.57 -4.74 13.12
C TYR A 48 -7.73 -5.14 11.91
N ILE A 49 -8.11 -6.18 11.18
CA ILE A 49 -7.43 -6.65 9.96
C ILE A 49 -8.33 -6.41 8.76
N THR A 50 -9.33 -7.27 8.57
CA THR A 50 -10.30 -7.19 7.48
C THR A 50 -11.74 -6.91 7.94
N GLY A 51 -11.98 -6.89 9.25
CA GLY A 51 -13.29 -6.64 9.85
C GLY A 51 -13.68 -5.16 9.86
N ASP A 52 -14.59 -4.80 10.77
CA ASP A 52 -15.28 -3.51 10.84
C ASP A 52 -14.56 -2.43 11.67
N GLY A 53 -13.33 -2.68 12.11
CA GLY A 53 -12.50 -1.66 12.74
C GLY A 53 -12.24 -0.48 11.79
N THR A 54 -12.14 0.72 12.35
CA THR A 54 -11.80 1.91 11.57
C THR A 54 -10.41 1.83 10.96
N ASP A 55 -10.15 2.56 9.88
CA ASP A 55 -8.84 2.62 9.24
C ASP A 55 -7.74 3.05 10.22
N ARG A 56 -8.04 3.96 11.14
CA ARG A 56 -7.10 4.40 12.18
C ARG A 56 -6.76 3.27 13.18
N GLU A 57 -7.76 2.49 13.61
CA GLU A 57 -7.57 1.34 14.51
C GLU A 57 -6.75 0.23 13.81
N LYS A 58 -7.03 -0.05 12.54
CA LYS A 58 -6.27 -1.00 11.73
C LYS A 58 -4.81 -0.58 11.58
N PHE A 59 -4.58 0.71 11.34
CA PHE A 59 -3.22 1.25 11.26
C PHE A 59 -2.47 1.13 12.59
N GLN A 60 -3.14 1.40 13.73
CA GLN A 60 -2.55 1.23 15.06
C GLN A 60 -2.12 -0.23 15.27
N ALA A 61 -2.99 -1.17 14.96
CA ALA A 61 -2.69 -2.60 15.10
C ALA A 61 -1.53 -3.05 14.19
N TRP A 62 -1.43 -2.48 12.98
CA TRP A 62 -0.26 -2.70 12.11
C TRP A 62 1.01 -2.11 12.71
N ALA A 63 0.97 -0.88 13.20
CA ALA A 63 2.10 -0.21 13.83
C ALA A 63 2.63 -0.99 15.04
N GLU A 64 1.75 -1.53 15.88
CA GLU A 64 2.10 -2.39 17.02
C GLU A 64 2.66 -3.75 16.60
N THR A 65 2.31 -4.22 15.41
CA THR A 65 2.85 -5.45 14.83
C THR A 65 4.27 -5.26 14.31
N MET A 66 4.60 -4.07 13.79
CA MET A 66 5.88 -3.79 13.11
C MET A 66 7.13 -4.17 13.91
N PRO A 67 7.30 -3.84 15.21
CA PRO A 67 8.50 -4.22 15.96
C PRO A 67 8.70 -5.74 16.08
N LYS A 68 7.63 -6.52 15.93
CA LYS A 68 7.67 -7.99 16.00
C LYS A 68 8.09 -8.64 14.67
N LEU A 69 8.21 -7.85 13.61
CA LEU A 69 8.55 -8.30 12.26
C LEU A 69 10.04 -8.13 11.91
N ILE A 70 10.91 -7.82 12.87
CA ILE A 70 12.36 -7.72 12.64
C ILE A 70 12.87 -9.03 12.00
N GLY A 71 13.54 -8.91 10.85
CA GLY A 71 13.97 -10.06 10.05
C GLY A 71 12.99 -10.50 8.96
N ASN A 72 11.75 -10.01 8.96
CA ASN A 72 10.80 -10.20 7.88
C ASN A 72 10.96 -9.08 6.84
N PRO A 73 10.90 -9.37 5.53
CA PRO A 73 10.98 -8.35 4.48
C PRO A 73 9.99 -7.19 4.63
N LEU A 74 8.76 -7.45 5.13
CA LEU A 74 7.75 -6.42 5.33
C LEU A 74 8.19 -5.33 6.32
N TYR A 75 8.98 -5.68 7.35
CA TYR A 75 9.57 -4.68 8.23
C TYR A 75 10.45 -3.70 7.47
N HIS A 76 11.34 -4.22 6.64
CA HIS A 76 12.25 -3.40 5.85
C HIS A 76 11.50 -2.59 4.78
N TRP A 77 10.59 -3.23 4.05
CA TRP A 77 9.86 -2.58 2.95
C TRP A 77 8.96 -1.46 3.45
N SER A 78 8.20 -1.66 4.53
CA SER A 78 7.35 -0.60 5.09
C SER A 78 8.17 0.63 5.53
N HIS A 79 9.33 0.45 6.18
CA HIS A 79 10.20 1.57 6.53
C HIS A 79 10.87 2.21 5.29
N LEU A 80 11.17 1.43 4.25
CA LEU A 80 11.68 1.95 2.98
C LEU A 80 10.63 2.82 2.28
N GLU A 81 9.37 2.38 2.27
CA GLU A 81 8.25 3.13 1.72
C GLU A 81 8.02 4.43 2.50
N LEU A 82 7.99 4.37 3.84
CA LEU A 82 7.88 5.56 4.69
C LEU A 82 8.96 6.59 4.37
N ARG A 83 10.19 6.16 4.21
CA ARG A 83 11.31 7.04 3.88
C ARG A 83 11.20 7.63 2.47
N ARG A 84 10.93 6.79 1.46
CA ARG A 84 10.97 7.19 0.06
C ARG A 84 9.79 8.05 -0.38
N TYR A 85 8.58 7.69 0.07
CA TYR A 85 7.36 8.34 -0.40
C TYR A 85 6.82 9.38 0.58
N PHE A 86 7.08 9.19 1.87
CA PHE A 86 6.52 10.05 2.92
C PHE A 86 7.58 10.88 3.65
N GLY A 87 8.88 10.62 3.44
CA GLY A 87 9.96 11.37 4.07
C GLY A 87 10.14 11.09 5.57
N TYR A 88 9.60 9.98 6.06
CA TYR A 88 9.72 9.58 7.47
C TYR A 88 10.92 8.65 7.66
N GLU A 89 11.90 9.09 8.46
CA GLU A 89 13.14 8.33 8.71
C GLU A 89 13.14 7.56 10.04
N GLY A 90 12.07 7.70 10.85
CA GLY A 90 11.91 7.01 12.11
C GLY A 90 11.48 5.54 11.96
N TYR A 91 11.21 4.92 13.10
CA TYR A 91 10.68 3.56 13.14
C TYR A 91 9.20 3.58 13.48
N LEU A 92 8.40 2.83 12.71
CA LEU A 92 6.99 2.65 12.97
C LEU A 92 6.78 1.63 14.10
N ASN A 93 6.09 2.07 15.14
CA ASN A 93 5.63 1.26 16.26
C ASN A 93 4.35 1.87 16.86
N GLY A 94 3.80 1.26 17.92
CA GLY A 94 2.58 1.75 18.55
C GLY A 94 2.67 3.20 19.06
N ASP A 95 3.83 3.63 19.53
CA ASP A 95 4.03 4.97 20.09
C ASP A 95 4.16 6.04 19.00
N THR A 96 4.70 5.69 17.83
CA THR A 96 4.88 6.59 16.69
C THR A 96 3.72 6.56 15.70
N ALA A 97 2.71 5.73 15.93
CA ALA A 97 1.61 5.52 15.01
C ALA A 97 0.83 6.82 14.68
N ASP A 98 0.57 7.69 15.66
CA ASP A 98 -0.13 8.95 15.43
C ASP A 98 0.67 9.91 14.56
N GLU A 99 1.96 10.04 14.82
CA GLU A 99 2.86 10.87 14.02
C GLU A 99 2.88 10.41 12.55
N VAL A 100 3.11 9.11 12.34
CA VAL A 100 3.19 8.52 10.99
C VAL A 100 1.85 8.61 10.27
N TRP A 101 0.73 8.34 10.97
CA TRP A 101 -0.62 8.48 10.43
C TRP A 101 -0.87 9.89 9.89
N ASN A 102 -0.61 10.89 10.71
CA ASN A 102 -0.86 12.28 10.33
C ASN A 102 0.05 12.72 9.17
N LEU A 103 1.33 12.37 9.22
CA LEU A 103 2.29 12.71 8.17
C LEU A 103 1.92 12.04 6.84
N CYS A 104 1.67 10.74 6.85
CA CYS A 104 1.34 10.01 5.63
C CYS A 104 0.02 10.48 5.01
N ASN A 105 -1.00 10.71 5.82
CA ASN A 105 -2.30 11.14 5.31
C ASN A 105 -2.26 12.57 4.76
N ALA A 106 -1.51 13.48 5.39
CA ALA A 106 -1.28 14.80 4.82
C ALA A 106 -0.57 14.70 3.46
N LYS A 107 0.43 13.84 3.34
CA LYS A 107 1.17 13.62 2.09
C LYS A 107 0.27 13.02 0.99
N LEU A 108 -0.59 12.06 1.33
CA LEU A 108 -1.52 11.42 0.38
C LEU A 108 -2.55 12.39 -0.22
N GLN A 109 -2.76 13.57 0.38
CA GLN A 109 -3.62 14.60 -0.21
C GLN A 109 -2.94 15.39 -1.33
N GLU A 110 -1.63 15.30 -1.50
CA GLU A 110 -0.92 15.95 -2.60
C GLU A 110 -1.27 15.29 -3.95
N ASP A 111 -1.29 16.08 -5.03
CA ASP A 111 -1.59 15.56 -6.38
C ASP A 111 -0.50 14.62 -6.91
N SER A 112 0.68 14.66 -6.32
CA SER A 112 1.80 13.75 -6.62
C SER A 112 1.59 12.32 -6.11
N MET A 113 0.58 12.07 -5.27
CA MET A 113 0.36 10.80 -4.56
C MET A 113 -0.83 9.99 -5.12
N THR A 114 -1.12 10.14 -6.40
CA THR A 114 -2.05 9.27 -7.12
C THR A 114 -1.38 7.95 -7.53
N VAL A 115 -2.17 6.93 -7.87
CA VAL A 115 -1.65 5.61 -8.28
C VAL A 115 -0.65 5.73 -9.42
N ARG A 116 -0.98 6.47 -10.49
CA ARG A 116 -0.07 6.63 -11.64
C ARG A 116 1.21 7.37 -11.27
N ASN A 117 1.10 8.38 -10.42
CA ASN A 117 2.26 9.15 -9.98
C ASN A 117 3.17 8.33 -9.06
N LEU A 118 2.63 7.51 -8.18
CA LEU A 118 3.39 6.57 -7.35
C LEU A 118 4.16 5.54 -8.21
N ILE A 119 3.51 5.00 -9.23
CA ILE A 119 4.16 4.09 -10.21
C ILE A 119 5.31 4.81 -10.92
N LYS A 120 5.09 6.04 -11.41
CA LYS A 120 6.13 6.84 -12.06
C LYS A 120 7.28 7.18 -11.13
N GLN A 121 7.00 7.60 -9.89
CA GLN A 121 8.02 7.89 -8.86
C GLN A 121 8.86 6.66 -8.53
N SER A 122 8.27 5.46 -8.62
CA SER A 122 8.97 4.19 -8.43
C SER A 122 9.87 3.81 -9.62
N ASN A 123 9.90 4.62 -10.68
CA ASN A 123 10.63 4.36 -11.92
C ASN A 123 10.23 3.04 -12.59
N VAL A 124 8.95 2.69 -12.51
CA VAL A 124 8.37 1.51 -13.15
C VAL A 124 7.93 1.89 -14.56
N THR A 125 8.44 1.16 -15.56
CA THR A 125 8.20 1.42 -16.98
C THR A 125 7.16 0.46 -17.55
N LEU A 126 7.06 -0.73 -17.00
CA LEU A 126 6.13 -1.76 -17.45
C LEU A 126 5.57 -2.50 -16.24
N ILE A 127 4.27 -2.78 -16.29
CA ILE A 127 3.56 -3.57 -15.27
C ILE A 127 2.81 -4.69 -15.97
N CYS A 128 2.96 -5.92 -15.44
CA CYS A 128 2.14 -7.06 -15.81
C CYS A 128 1.25 -7.42 -14.63
N THR A 129 -0.03 -7.13 -14.72
CA THR A 129 -1.02 -7.47 -13.70
C THR A 129 -1.30 -8.97 -13.66
N THR A 130 -1.83 -9.43 -12.55
CA THR A 130 -2.25 -10.82 -12.38
C THR A 130 -3.77 -10.88 -12.57
N ASP A 131 -4.18 -11.50 -13.67
CA ASP A 131 -5.59 -11.58 -14.08
C ASP A 131 -6.03 -13.04 -14.24
N ASP A 132 -7.31 -13.30 -14.00
CA ASP A 132 -7.89 -14.63 -14.29
C ASP A 132 -8.08 -14.79 -15.81
N PRO A 133 -7.83 -15.98 -16.38
CA PRO A 133 -8.04 -16.24 -17.81
C PRO A 133 -9.43 -15.91 -18.35
N VAL A 134 -10.44 -15.82 -17.47
CA VAL A 134 -11.83 -15.47 -17.84
C VAL A 134 -12.18 -14.00 -17.62
N ASP A 135 -11.22 -13.19 -17.11
CA ASP A 135 -11.44 -11.77 -16.90
C ASP A 135 -11.68 -11.02 -18.23
N SER A 136 -12.55 -10.02 -18.18
CA SER A 136 -12.94 -9.25 -19.37
C SER A 136 -11.81 -8.37 -19.92
N LEU A 137 -10.79 -8.07 -19.11
CA LEU A 137 -9.69 -7.14 -19.37
C LEU A 137 -10.18 -5.74 -19.80
N GLU A 138 -11.36 -5.33 -19.34
CA GLU A 138 -11.97 -4.06 -19.74
C GLU A 138 -11.12 -2.85 -19.35
N TRP A 139 -10.49 -2.89 -18.18
CA TRP A 139 -9.62 -1.82 -17.71
C TRP A 139 -8.32 -1.72 -18.49
N HIS A 140 -7.77 -2.85 -18.92
CA HIS A 140 -6.60 -2.88 -19.81
C HIS A 140 -6.92 -2.27 -21.18
N LYS A 141 -8.12 -2.55 -21.72
CA LYS A 141 -8.58 -1.93 -22.97
C LYS A 141 -8.73 -0.42 -22.83
N LYS A 142 -9.36 0.04 -21.75
CA LYS A 142 -9.49 1.47 -21.45
C LYS A 142 -8.14 2.16 -21.26
N LEU A 143 -7.19 1.51 -20.56
CA LEU A 143 -5.83 2.03 -20.40
C LEU A 143 -5.07 2.12 -21.73
N ALA A 144 -5.28 1.19 -22.65
CA ALA A 144 -4.66 1.22 -23.97
C ALA A 144 -5.19 2.38 -24.86
N GLU A 145 -6.40 2.86 -24.59
CA GLU A 145 -7.02 4.00 -25.27
C GLU A 145 -6.70 5.34 -24.59
N ASP A 146 -6.17 5.31 -23.37
CA ASP A 146 -5.83 6.49 -22.58
C ASP A 146 -4.41 6.96 -22.97
N THR A 147 -4.33 8.05 -23.74
CA THR A 147 -3.09 8.61 -24.32
C THR A 147 -2.62 9.87 -23.58
#